data_c3883e7686821f7ba2be333e3fdc6640
#
_entry.id   c3883e7686821f7ba2be333e3fdc6640
#
_cell.length_a   1.000
_cell.length_b   1.000
_cell.length_c   1.000
_cell.angle_alpha   90.00
_cell.angle_beta   90.00
_cell.angle_gamma   90.00
#
_symmetry.space_group_name_H-M   'P 1'
#
loop_
_entity.id
_entity.type
_entity.pdbx_description
1 polymer ?
#
loop_
_entity_poly.entity_id
_entity_poly.type
_entity_poly.pdbx_seq_one_letter_code
_entity_poly.pdbx_strand_id
1 'polypeptide(L)'
;MCRLCSEIITFIVTIFCYLHFTTFIFKFQHFFIKGGLILEKLGKQTIKFSNPVTILETASIVGPKESEGPMAKYFDNCLTDEFWGEKTWEKAESKIIKETVNTVISKSNISAQDIDYCFAGDLLNQCISSSFGLRELNIPFFGVFGACSTFAESICLGSVFVSSGSAQNVLCATSSHFCS
;
A
#
# COMPACT_ATOMS: atom_id res chain seq x y z
N MET A 1 14.66 -11.55 25.48
CA MET A 1 15.32 -11.74 24.17
C MET A 1 14.46 -12.72 23.37
N CYS A 2 13.57 -12.21 22.58
CA CYS A 2 12.50 -13.02 21.95
C CYS A 2 12.97 -13.49 20.57
N ARG A 3 13.07 -14.81 20.42
CA ARG A 3 13.57 -15.54 19.24
C ARG A 3 12.46 -15.82 18.20
N LEU A 4 11.40 -15.01 18.16
CA LEU A 4 10.16 -15.29 17.43
C LEU A 4 9.87 -14.34 16.27
N CYS A 5 10.82 -13.50 15.86
CA CYS A 5 10.61 -12.54 14.75
C CYS A 5 11.26 -12.92 13.42
N SER A 6 11.73 -14.16 13.22
CA SER A 6 12.40 -14.56 11.97
C SER A 6 11.62 -15.52 11.09
N GLU A 7 10.39 -15.84 11.42
CA GLU A 7 9.65 -16.85 10.67
C GLU A 7 8.40 -16.25 10.05
N ILE A 8 8.46 -16.19 8.70
CA ILE A 8 7.34 -16.31 7.79
C ILE A 8 6.28 -15.22 7.95
N ILE A 9 6.40 -14.18 7.13
CA ILE A 9 5.20 -13.50 6.64
C ILE A 9 4.47 -14.51 5.74
N THR A 10 3.77 -15.43 6.36
CA THR A 10 2.75 -16.23 5.67
C THR A 10 1.60 -15.27 5.42
N PHE A 11 1.50 -14.77 4.20
CA PHE A 11 0.34 -14.00 3.77
C PHE A 11 -0.89 -14.90 3.86
N ILE A 12 -1.58 -14.87 4.96
CA ILE A 12 -2.99 -15.22 4.97
C ILE A 12 -3.69 -14.02 4.34
N VAL A 13 -3.81 -14.05 3.03
CA VAL A 13 -4.76 -13.21 2.32
C VAL A 13 -6.14 -13.76 2.65
N THR A 14 -6.67 -13.37 3.77
CA THR A 14 -8.09 -13.51 4.00
C THR A 14 -8.76 -12.50 3.10
N ILE A 15 -9.35 -13.00 2.02
CA ILE A 15 -10.16 -12.21 1.09
C ILE A 15 -11.37 -11.73 1.87
N PHE A 16 -11.26 -10.59 2.52
CA PHE A 16 -12.41 -9.79 2.90
C PHE A 16 -12.68 -8.86 1.73
N CYS A 17 -13.66 -9.24 0.93
CA CYS A 17 -14.21 -8.44 -0.14
C CYS A 17 -15.08 -7.32 0.44
N TYR A 18 -14.46 -6.38 1.17
CA TYR A 18 -15.10 -5.15 1.65
C TYR A 18 -14.10 -4.00 1.53
N LEU A 19 -14.56 -2.97 0.90
CA LEU A 19 -13.96 -1.67 0.58
C LEU A 19 -12.99 -1.13 1.66
N HIS A 20 -11.70 -1.46 1.57
CA HIS A 20 -10.69 -0.88 2.44
C HIS A 20 -9.65 -0.15 1.58
N PHE A 21 -9.54 1.15 1.77
CA PHE A 21 -8.42 1.94 1.26
C PHE A 21 -7.25 1.76 2.22
N THR A 22 -6.21 1.11 1.78
CA THR A 22 -5.03 0.89 2.62
C THR A 22 -3.77 1.24 1.84
N THR A 23 -2.97 2.09 2.44
CA THR A 23 -1.68 2.52 1.89
C THR A 23 -0.55 2.17 2.85
N PHE A 24 0.55 1.66 2.31
CA PHE A 24 1.71 1.24 3.10
C PHE A 24 2.99 1.91 2.60
N ILE A 25 3.89 2.23 3.51
CA ILE A 25 5.26 2.61 3.21
C ILE A 25 6.20 1.53 3.75
N PHE A 26 7.08 1.04 2.90
CA PHE A 26 8.11 0.06 3.26
C PHE A 26 9.48 0.73 3.31
N LYS A 27 10.31 0.35 4.27
CA LYS A 27 11.70 0.79 4.41
C LYS A 27 12.65 -0.38 4.51
N PHE A 28 13.80 -0.20 3.90
CA PHE A 28 14.94 -1.09 4.04
C PHE A 28 15.85 -0.62 5.18
N GLN A 29 16.16 -1.48 6.14
CA GLN A 29 17.26 -1.24 7.07
C GLN A 29 18.57 -1.64 6.40
N HIS A 30 19.43 -0.66 6.12
CA HIS A 30 20.73 -0.89 5.54
C HIS A 30 21.57 -1.82 6.42
N PHE A 31 21.77 -3.03 5.95
CA PHE A 31 22.86 -3.88 6.39
C PHE A 31 23.72 -4.17 5.17
N PHE A 32 24.99 -3.73 5.19
CA PHE A 32 25.93 -4.04 4.14
C PHE A 32 26.21 -5.54 4.15
N ILE A 33 25.65 -6.28 3.22
CA ILE A 33 25.98 -7.69 2.99
C ILE A 33 26.78 -7.79 1.69
N LYS A 34 28.06 -8.17 1.82
CA LYS A 34 28.87 -8.63 0.70
C LYS A 34 28.27 -9.94 0.16
N GLY A 35 27.83 -9.92 -1.08
CA GLY A 35 27.79 -11.07 -1.98
C GLY A 35 26.92 -12.27 -1.57
N GLY A 36 25.62 -12.08 -1.24
CA GLY A 36 24.65 -13.17 -1.08
C GLY A 36 23.42 -12.94 -1.94
N LEU A 37 22.73 -14.00 -2.35
CA LEU A 37 21.43 -13.90 -3.02
C LEU A 37 20.46 -13.13 -2.10
N ILE A 38 19.97 -12.00 -2.59
CA ILE A 38 19.05 -11.11 -1.86
C ILE A 38 17.65 -11.73 -1.77
N LEU A 39 17.31 -12.60 -2.72
CA LEU A 39 16.05 -13.30 -2.85
C LEU A 39 16.29 -14.79 -3.08
N GLU A 40 15.63 -15.63 -2.32
CA GLU A 40 15.66 -17.08 -2.46
C GLU A 40 14.30 -17.58 -2.95
N LYS A 41 14.30 -18.32 -4.07
CA LYS A 41 13.08 -18.97 -4.54
C LYS A 41 12.89 -20.30 -3.81
N LEU A 42 11.79 -20.44 -3.07
CA LEU A 42 11.40 -21.67 -2.41
C LEU A 42 10.27 -22.36 -3.19
N GLY A 43 10.55 -23.54 -3.74
CA GLY A 43 9.57 -24.27 -4.55
C GLY A 43 9.19 -23.51 -5.83
N LYS A 44 7.89 -23.54 -6.19
CA LYS A 44 7.41 -22.98 -7.49
C LYS A 44 7.06 -21.50 -7.43
N GLN A 45 6.47 -21.04 -6.33
CA GLN A 45 5.78 -19.74 -6.26
C GLN A 45 6.08 -18.92 -5.01
N THR A 46 7.05 -19.35 -4.18
CA THR A 46 7.40 -18.64 -2.96
C THR A 46 8.76 -17.95 -3.12
N ILE A 47 8.83 -16.71 -2.68
CA ILE A 47 10.07 -15.95 -2.58
C ILE A 47 10.32 -15.67 -1.11
N LYS A 48 11.52 -16.01 -0.63
CA LYS A 48 12.01 -15.67 0.70
C LYS A 48 13.00 -14.52 0.58
N PHE A 49 12.77 -13.50 1.36
CA PHE A 49 13.71 -12.38 1.49
C PHE A 49 14.80 -12.74 2.47
N SER A 50 16.07 -12.62 2.07
CA SER A 50 17.21 -12.84 2.97
C SER A 50 17.31 -11.74 4.02
N ASN A 51 16.91 -10.51 3.65
CA ASN A 51 16.76 -9.40 4.56
C ASN A 51 15.27 -9.06 4.69
N PRO A 52 14.76 -8.91 5.91
CA PRO A 52 13.36 -8.59 6.10
C PRO A 52 13.03 -7.20 5.53
N VAL A 53 11.99 -7.14 4.72
CA VAL A 53 11.37 -5.89 4.31
C VAL A 53 10.35 -5.53 5.39
N THR A 54 10.42 -4.30 5.90
CA THR A 54 9.60 -3.86 7.02
C THR A 54 8.53 -2.88 6.55
N ILE A 55 7.32 -3.06 7.01
CA ILE A 55 6.27 -2.04 6.89
C ILE A 55 6.59 -0.97 7.94
N LEU A 56 6.78 0.26 7.50
CA LEU A 56 7.06 1.38 8.41
C LEU A 56 5.79 1.95 8.99
N GLU A 57 4.81 2.18 8.15
CA GLU A 57 3.57 2.83 8.54
C GLU A 57 2.44 2.41 7.61
N THR A 58 1.22 2.57 8.09
CA THR A 58 0.00 2.28 7.35
C THR A 58 -1.01 3.40 7.54
N ALA A 59 -1.87 3.62 6.56
CA ALA A 59 -3.02 4.49 6.69
C ALA A 59 -4.23 3.92 5.95
N SER A 60 -5.40 4.21 6.47
CA SER A 60 -6.67 3.75 5.92
C SER A 60 -7.76 4.80 6.05
N ILE A 61 -8.46 5.06 4.95
CA ILE A 61 -9.67 5.89 4.92
C ILE A 61 -10.80 5.05 4.36
N VAL A 62 -11.94 5.08 5.01
CA VAL A 62 -13.09 4.25 4.65
C VAL A 62 -14.36 5.07 4.50
N GLY A 63 -15.30 4.54 3.73
CA GLY A 63 -16.61 5.16 3.52
C GLY A 63 -17.59 4.98 4.69
N PRO A 64 -18.83 5.53 4.55
CA PRO A 64 -19.83 5.52 5.61
C PRO A 64 -20.21 4.12 6.08
N LYS A 65 -20.37 3.16 5.18
CA LYS A 65 -20.76 1.78 5.54
C LYS A 65 -19.76 1.11 6.48
N GLU A 66 -18.46 1.29 6.22
CA GLU A 66 -17.41 0.72 7.07
C GLU A 66 -17.32 1.44 8.43
N SER A 67 -17.71 2.72 8.48
CA SER A 67 -17.76 3.48 9.72
C SER A 67 -18.82 2.96 10.71
N GLU A 68 -19.84 2.27 10.22
CA GLU A 68 -20.88 1.64 11.03
C GLU A 68 -20.47 0.23 11.50
N GLY A 69 -19.41 -0.30 10.96
CA GLY A 69 -18.94 -1.66 11.23
C GLY A 69 -18.12 -1.78 12.52
N PRO A 70 -17.88 -3.01 13.00
CA PRO A 70 -17.14 -3.26 14.24
C PRO A 70 -15.67 -2.85 14.15
N MET A 71 -15.13 -2.66 12.94
CA MET A 71 -13.75 -2.29 12.68
C MET A 71 -13.54 -0.77 12.61
N ALA A 72 -14.60 0.05 12.67
CA ALA A 72 -14.54 1.51 12.48
C ALA A 72 -13.44 2.19 13.31
N LYS A 73 -13.25 1.78 14.55
CA LYS A 73 -12.25 2.34 15.47
C LYS A 73 -10.78 2.08 15.07
N TYR A 74 -10.53 1.22 14.10
CA TYR A 74 -9.18 0.87 13.65
C TYR A 74 -8.76 1.61 12.39
N PHE A 75 -9.67 2.32 11.72
CA PHE A 75 -9.35 3.14 10.56
C PHE A 75 -8.90 4.53 10.98
N ASP A 76 -7.98 5.11 10.21
CA ASP A 76 -7.46 6.45 10.49
C ASP A 76 -8.50 7.53 10.24
N ASN A 77 -9.38 7.33 9.25
CA ASN A 77 -10.49 8.24 8.98
C ASN A 77 -11.71 7.47 8.44
N CYS A 78 -12.88 7.84 8.94
CA CYS A 78 -14.18 7.33 8.49
C CYS A 78 -14.97 8.48 7.88
N LEU A 79 -15.28 8.38 6.60
CA LEU A 79 -16.04 9.41 5.89
C LEU A 79 -17.53 9.32 6.21
N THR A 80 -18.19 10.45 6.28
CA THR A 80 -19.64 10.55 6.48
C THR A 80 -20.42 10.68 5.18
N ASP A 81 -19.70 10.94 4.06
CA ASP A 81 -20.26 11.12 2.73
C ASP A 81 -19.40 10.33 1.73
N GLU A 82 -20.07 9.56 0.87
CA GLU A 82 -19.41 8.70 -0.12
C GLU A 82 -18.64 9.48 -1.18
N PHE A 83 -19.10 10.67 -1.51
CA PHE A 83 -18.44 11.55 -2.47
C PHE A 83 -17.37 12.45 -1.85
N TRP A 84 -17.35 12.55 -0.53
CA TRP A 84 -16.46 13.46 0.20
C TRP A 84 -16.46 14.89 -0.38
N GLY A 85 -17.64 15.36 -0.74
CA GLY A 85 -17.87 16.67 -1.35
C GLY A 85 -17.49 16.79 -2.83
N GLU A 86 -17.08 15.70 -3.47
CA GLU A 86 -16.79 15.67 -4.90
C GLU A 86 -18.05 15.40 -5.74
N LYS A 87 -17.97 15.63 -7.06
CA LYS A 87 -19.13 15.51 -7.96
C LYS A 87 -19.22 14.16 -8.68
N THR A 88 -18.13 13.40 -8.72
CA THR A 88 -18.04 12.10 -9.40
C THR A 88 -17.27 11.11 -8.57
N TRP A 89 -17.54 9.83 -8.78
CA TRP A 89 -16.88 8.73 -8.11
C TRP A 89 -15.36 8.75 -8.32
N GLU A 90 -14.90 9.02 -9.54
CA GLU A 90 -13.48 9.07 -9.87
C GLU A 90 -12.75 10.19 -9.11
N LYS A 91 -13.39 11.36 -8.95
CA LYS A 91 -12.82 12.46 -8.18
C LYS A 91 -12.81 12.15 -6.69
N ALA A 92 -13.88 11.54 -6.19
CA ALA A 92 -13.96 11.10 -4.80
C ALA A 92 -12.84 10.10 -4.51
N GLU A 93 -12.69 9.07 -5.34
CA GLU A 93 -11.64 8.06 -5.18
C GLU A 93 -10.24 8.65 -5.31
N SER A 94 -10.01 9.55 -6.28
CA SER A 94 -8.73 10.26 -6.41
C SER A 94 -8.39 11.08 -5.17
N LYS A 95 -9.37 11.73 -4.57
CA LYS A 95 -9.20 12.49 -3.32
C LYS A 95 -8.91 11.54 -2.15
N ILE A 96 -9.65 10.46 -2.02
CA ILE A 96 -9.47 9.49 -0.94
C ILE A 96 -8.06 8.89 -0.98
N ILE A 97 -7.60 8.41 -2.14
CA ILE A 97 -6.26 7.83 -2.25
C ILE A 97 -5.17 8.87 -1.96
N LYS A 98 -5.34 10.10 -2.44
CA LYS A 98 -4.43 11.22 -2.16
C LYS A 98 -4.32 11.48 -0.65
N GLU A 99 -5.45 11.62 0.03
CA GLU A 99 -5.46 11.92 1.46
C GLU A 99 -4.97 10.73 2.31
N THR A 100 -5.23 9.49 1.87
CA THR A 100 -4.67 8.31 2.53
C THR A 100 -3.15 8.29 2.43
N VAL A 101 -2.61 8.63 1.25
CA VAL A 101 -1.16 8.74 1.04
C VAL A 101 -0.57 9.87 1.85
N ASN A 102 -1.20 11.03 1.89
CA ASN A 102 -0.76 12.15 2.73
C ASN A 102 -0.73 11.76 4.22
N THR A 103 -1.72 11.01 4.66
CA THR A 103 -1.82 10.52 6.04
C THR A 103 -0.67 9.57 6.37
N VAL A 104 -0.37 8.58 5.52
CA VAL A 104 0.72 7.63 5.79
C VAL A 104 2.09 8.31 5.73
N ILE A 105 2.30 9.26 4.82
CA ILE A 105 3.53 10.06 4.75
C ILE A 105 3.70 10.85 6.05
N SER A 106 2.65 11.52 6.50
CA SER A 106 2.68 12.30 7.74
C SER A 106 2.98 11.43 8.97
N LYS A 107 2.39 10.24 9.05
CA LYS A 107 2.62 9.29 10.17
C LYS A 107 4.02 8.69 10.14
N SER A 108 4.57 8.46 8.96
CA SER A 108 5.88 7.78 8.80
C SER A 108 7.08 8.65 9.16
N ASN A 109 6.92 9.95 9.29
CA ASN A 109 8.01 10.94 9.41
C ASN A 109 9.02 10.89 8.25
N ILE A 110 8.60 10.41 7.07
CA ILE A 110 9.38 10.38 5.83
C ILE A 110 8.85 11.48 4.92
N SER A 111 9.75 12.19 4.25
CA SER A 111 9.35 13.13 3.20
C SER A 111 8.88 12.39 1.95
N ALA A 112 7.92 12.94 1.21
CA ALA A 112 7.54 12.40 -0.09
C ALA A 112 8.73 12.30 -1.06
N GLN A 113 9.74 13.15 -0.90
CA GLN A 113 10.97 13.16 -1.70
C GLN A 113 11.92 11.98 -1.38
N ASP A 114 11.75 11.36 -0.23
CA ASP A 114 12.53 10.18 0.19
C ASP A 114 11.85 8.86 -0.23
N ILE A 115 10.75 8.94 -0.96
CA ILE A 115 10.05 7.79 -1.52
C ILE A 115 10.51 7.58 -2.96
N ASP A 116 11.15 6.46 -3.22
CA ASP A 116 11.77 6.17 -4.52
C ASP A 116 10.73 5.80 -5.59
N TYR A 117 9.72 5.01 -5.21
CA TYR A 117 8.69 4.51 -6.12
C TYR A 117 7.34 4.40 -5.42
N CYS A 118 6.28 4.54 -6.22
CA CYS A 118 4.91 4.27 -5.83
C CYS A 118 4.31 3.18 -6.70
N PHE A 119 3.85 2.09 -6.08
CA PHE A 119 3.05 1.05 -6.72
C PHE A 119 1.62 1.22 -6.27
N ALA A 120 0.75 1.63 -7.18
CA ALA A 120 -0.63 1.87 -6.80
C ALA A 120 -1.63 1.54 -7.92
N GLY A 121 -2.86 1.30 -7.52
CA GLY A 121 -3.95 1.08 -8.44
C GLY A 121 -5.31 1.25 -7.79
N ASP A 122 -6.28 1.38 -8.64
CA ASP A 122 -7.68 1.50 -8.25
C ASP A 122 -8.56 0.53 -9.05
N LEU A 123 -9.75 0.30 -8.55
CA LEU A 123 -10.69 -0.62 -9.18
C LEU A 123 -11.65 0.10 -10.13
N LEU A 124 -11.97 1.36 -9.87
CA LEU A 124 -13.07 2.04 -10.53
C LEU A 124 -12.83 2.23 -12.02
N ASN A 125 -11.66 2.70 -12.42
CA ASN A 125 -11.38 3.07 -13.80
C ASN A 125 -9.94 2.77 -14.24
N GLN A 126 -9.43 1.58 -13.93
CA GLN A 126 -8.14 1.09 -14.43
C GLN A 126 -6.98 2.05 -14.18
N CYS A 127 -6.72 2.39 -12.93
CA CYS A 127 -5.66 3.30 -12.49
C CYS A 127 -5.89 4.79 -12.81
N ILE A 128 -7.08 5.21 -13.22
CA ILE A 128 -7.36 6.64 -13.42
C ILE A 128 -7.33 7.37 -12.09
N SER A 129 -8.06 6.88 -11.10
CA SER A 129 -8.17 7.54 -9.80
C SER A 129 -6.84 7.61 -9.08
N SER A 130 -6.06 6.55 -9.10
CA SER A 130 -4.72 6.51 -8.51
C SER A 130 -3.73 7.41 -9.26
N SER A 131 -3.72 7.39 -10.59
CA SER A 131 -2.83 8.22 -11.40
C SER A 131 -3.09 9.73 -11.18
N PHE A 132 -4.36 10.13 -11.18
CA PHE A 132 -4.72 11.53 -10.95
C PHE A 132 -4.54 11.96 -9.50
N GLY A 133 -4.87 11.09 -8.55
CA GLY A 133 -4.74 11.37 -7.12
C GLY A 133 -3.30 11.56 -6.68
N LEU A 134 -2.37 10.80 -7.25
CA LEU A 134 -0.98 10.74 -6.79
C LEU A 134 0.00 11.57 -7.64
N ARG A 135 -0.44 12.13 -8.76
CA ARG A 135 0.44 12.86 -9.70
C ARG A 135 1.20 14.04 -9.08
N GLU A 136 0.62 14.70 -8.08
CA GLU A 136 1.22 15.87 -7.45
C GLU A 136 2.36 15.53 -6.49
N LEU A 137 2.50 14.26 -6.12
CA LEU A 137 3.57 13.80 -5.23
C LEU A 137 4.94 13.78 -5.92
N ASN A 138 4.97 13.79 -7.27
CA ASN A 138 6.20 13.70 -8.08
C ASN A 138 7.06 12.47 -7.77
N ILE A 139 6.42 11.37 -7.36
CA ILE A 139 7.06 10.07 -7.13
C ILE A 139 6.91 9.21 -8.38
N PRO A 140 7.94 8.51 -8.86
CA PRO A 140 7.84 7.55 -9.95
C PRO A 140 6.71 6.55 -9.68
N PHE A 141 5.72 6.48 -10.58
CA PHE A 141 4.48 5.76 -10.39
C PHE A 141 4.40 4.53 -11.28
N PHE A 142 4.10 3.39 -10.66
CA PHE A 142 3.77 2.14 -11.34
C PHE A 142 2.29 1.82 -11.10
N GLY A 143 1.50 1.89 -12.16
CA GLY A 143 0.09 1.51 -12.12
C GLY A 143 -0.06 -0.01 -12.09
N VAL A 144 -0.79 -0.51 -11.10
CA VAL A 144 -1.10 -1.94 -10.93
C VAL A 144 -2.59 -2.14 -11.05
N PHE A 145 -3.01 -3.09 -11.86
CA PHE A 145 -4.43 -3.36 -12.05
C PHE A 145 -4.73 -4.86 -11.98
N GLY A 146 -5.04 -5.33 -10.79
CA GLY A 146 -5.40 -6.72 -10.49
C GLY A 146 -6.75 -6.82 -9.76
N ALA A 147 -7.59 -5.80 -9.83
CA ALA A 147 -8.83 -5.73 -9.05
C ALA A 147 -8.56 -6.00 -7.56
N CYS A 148 -9.15 -7.03 -6.96
CA CYS A 148 -8.95 -7.37 -5.56
C CYS A 148 -7.49 -7.77 -5.23
N SER A 149 -6.68 -8.15 -6.21
CA SER A 149 -5.27 -8.52 -6.02
C SER A 149 -4.31 -7.33 -6.04
N THR A 150 -4.75 -6.14 -6.48
CA THR A 150 -3.91 -4.94 -6.59
C THR A 150 -3.13 -4.64 -5.31
N PHE A 151 -3.75 -4.83 -4.15
CA PHE A 151 -3.10 -4.67 -2.85
C PHE A 151 -1.91 -5.63 -2.67
N ALA A 152 -2.13 -6.92 -2.88
CA ALA A 152 -1.09 -7.92 -2.75
C ALA A 152 0.02 -7.75 -3.80
N GLU A 153 -0.36 -7.40 -5.03
CA GLU A 153 0.58 -7.15 -6.13
C GLU A 153 1.49 -5.95 -5.82
N SER A 154 0.94 -4.83 -5.37
CA SER A 154 1.72 -3.64 -5.02
C SER A 154 2.70 -3.92 -3.88
N ILE A 155 2.27 -4.65 -2.84
CA ILE A 155 3.15 -5.07 -1.74
C ILE A 155 4.25 -6.01 -2.23
N CYS A 156 3.92 -7.00 -3.05
CA CYS A 156 4.91 -7.93 -3.59
C CYS A 156 5.96 -7.19 -4.42
N LEU A 157 5.54 -6.32 -5.34
CA LEU A 157 6.45 -5.53 -6.17
C LEU A 157 7.31 -4.60 -5.32
N GLY A 158 6.70 -3.82 -4.43
CA GLY A 158 7.42 -2.93 -3.54
C GLY A 158 8.45 -3.67 -2.67
N SER A 159 8.09 -4.82 -2.14
CA SER A 159 9.01 -5.65 -1.34
C SER A 159 10.20 -6.16 -2.14
N VAL A 160 9.98 -6.55 -3.41
CA VAL A 160 11.08 -6.97 -4.30
C VAL A 160 12.01 -5.80 -4.60
N PHE A 161 11.48 -4.60 -4.91
CA PHE A 161 12.29 -3.42 -5.16
C PHE A 161 13.15 -3.03 -3.95
N VAL A 162 12.56 -3.05 -2.76
CA VAL A 162 13.31 -2.76 -1.52
C VAL A 162 14.33 -3.85 -1.24
N SER A 163 13.96 -5.13 -1.30
CA SER A 163 14.87 -6.24 -1.04
C SER A 163 16.03 -6.34 -2.01
N SER A 164 15.82 -5.95 -3.28
CA SER A 164 16.88 -5.92 -4.29
C SER A 164 17.84 -4.74 -4.14
N GLY A 165 17.56 -3.79 -3.26
CA GLY A 165 18.34 -2.57 -3.12
C GLY A 165 18.06 -1.53 -4.22
N SER A 166 17.05 -1.76 -5.06
CA SER A 166 16.63 -0.80 -6.09
C SER A 166 15.84 0.39 -5.51
N ALA A 167 15.36 0.27 -4.29
CA ALA A 167 14.69 1.31 -3.54
C ALA A 167 15.03 1.23 -2.05
N GLN A 168 14.94 2.37 -1.36
CA GLN A 168 15.00 2.43 0.10
C GLN A 168 13.60 2.50 0.71
N ASN A 169 12.75 3.35 0.15
CA ASN A 169 11.38 3.54 0.59
C ASN A 169 10.43 3.40 -0.60
N VAL A 170 9.41 2.61 -0.43
CA VAL A 170 8.39 2.37 -1.44
C VAL A 170 7.01 2.60 -0.85
N LEU A 171 6.18 3.31 -1.58
CA LEU A 171 4.78 3.51 -1.28
C LEU A 171 3.96 2.46 -2.03
N CYS A 172 3.08 1.76 -1.31
CA CYS A 172 2.10 0.86 -1.90
C CYS A 172 0.71 1.34 -1.53
N ALA A 173 -0.11 1.64 -2.52
CA ALA A 173 -1.44 2.19 -2.31
C ALA A 173 -2.48 1.48 -3.18
N THR A 174 -3.66 1.28 -2.62
CA THR A 174 -4.79 0.76 -3.38
C THR A 174 -6.05 1.51 -2.99
N SER A 175 -6.93 1.68 -3.95
CA SER A 175 -8.24 2.25 -3.70
C SER A 175 -9.33 1.45 -4.40
N SER A 176 -10.53 1.59 -3.89
CA SER A 176 -11.73 1.07 -4.51
C SER A 176 -12.91 1.93 -4.06
N HIS A 177 -13.64 2.46 -5.02
CA HIS A 177 -14.86 3.19 -4.76
C HIS A 177 -16.01 2.46 -5.43
N PHE A 178 -16.25 1.24 -4.96
CA PHE A 178 -17.38 0.45 -5.40
C PHE A 178 -18.55 0.72 -4.45
N CYS A 179 -19.53 1.43 -4.97
CA CYS A 179 -20.82 1.58 -4.31
C CYS A 179 -21.78 0.53 -4.84
N SER A 180 -22.24 -0.31 -3.99
CA SER A 180 -23.37 -1.22 -4.24
C SER A 180 -24.64 -0.63 -3.68
#